data_e147ed9c1f4d04fa0487e14cd1a05b17
#
_entry.id   e147ed9c1f4d04fa0487e14cd1a05b17
#
_cell.length_a   1.000
_cell.length_b   1.000
_cell.length_c   1.000
_cell.angle_alpha   90.00
_cell.angle_beta   90.00
_cell.angle_gamma   90.00
#
_symmetry.space_group_name_H-M   'P 1'
#
loop_
_entity.id
_entity.type
_entity.pdbx_description
1 polymer ?
#
loop_
_entity_poly.entity_id
_entity_poly.type
_entity_poly.pdbx_seq_one_letter_code
_entity_poly.pdbx_strand_id
1 'polypeptide(L)'
;MNRRDFLAGIIGSVAVQSPAPGFQFTDVTAQAGIQFRHNSGAYGDKLLPETLGAGCAFLDYDRDGWQDILLINGMDWPGHKRKRTTLSLYRNNRNGTFTDVTRSAGLDVEMYGMGVAVGDTNNDGFPDILVTCVGQNRLFRNTGKGTFVDVTKASGLGGRESFSTSALWIDFDRDGFLDLFVCNYVKWTQEHDVFCSPDGQRKSYCTPEAYRGETCWLFHNRGDGTFEDVTATSGILDTSSKSLGVAMFDYDRDGWPDLLVANDTQPNKLYRNLHNGTFSETAIKAGLALSTDGKARAGMGIDVGDFENSGAPGAAITNFDNERIGLYREIGPGLYEDAALKTGVGQPSQFTLGFGCAFFDADLDGSLDLAVVNGHIDETVRNVRTAGYAQPPHLFLNRGNGTFRDVASEVGKDFGARRVGRGLAYGDFDRDGDCDILITTNNGPAVLFRNDQRAGNRSIRFRLTGTKSNRDAIGAMVRVSAAGVTQSRLVKGGSSYLSQSELPVTFGIGKRETIDRAVIEWPSGRTEEYKNLAAGKTYDCIESKGITALSGF
;
A
#
# COMPACT_ATOMS: atom_id res chain seq x y z
N MET A 1 -11.75 50.46 -50.39
CA MET A 1 -10.88 49.32 -50.12
C MET A 1 -11.39 48.67 -48.83
N ASN A 2 -12.08 47.54 -48.96
CA ASN A 2 -12.83 46.87 -47.91
C ASN A 2 -11.89 46.10 -46.99
N ARG A 3 -12.03 46.35 -45.69
CA ARG A 3 -11.49 45.54 -44.60
C ARG A 3 -12.38 44.29 -44.38
N ARG A 4 -12.23 43.26 -45.18
CA ARG A 4 -12.82 41.94 -44.93
C ARG A 4 -12.08 40.93 -45.79
N ASP A 5 -11.05 40.31 -45.25
CA ASP A 5 -10.55 38.98 -45.65
C ASP A 5 -9.32 38.68 -44.77
N PHE A 6 -9.57 38.49 -43.48
CA PHE A 6 -8.60 37.80 -42.61
C PHE A 6 -9.11 36.38 -42.43
N LEU A 7 -8.59 35.53 -43.29
CA LEU A 7 -8.83 34.08 -43.26
C LEU A 7 -8.60 33.52 -41.89
N ALA A 8 -9.66 32.96 -41.31
CA ALA A 8 -9.57 32.05 -40.19
C ALA A 8 -8.88 30.75 -40.65
N GLY A 9 -7.61 30.67 -40.48
CA GLY A 9 -6.86 29.43 -40.54
C GLY A 9 -7.26 28.58 -39.31
N ILE A 10 -8.21 27.66 -39.50
CA ILE A 10 -8.47 26.60 -38.55
C ILE A 10 -7.22 25.71 -38.53
N ILE A 11 -6.31 25.98 -37.61
CA ILE A 11 -5.31 25.01 -37.21
C ILE A 11 -6.06 23.93 -36.45
N GLY A 12 -6.54 22.94 -37.18
CA GLY A 12 -7.02 21.71 -36.60
C GLY A 12 -5.83 21.08 -35.89
N SER A 13 -5.76 21.23 -34.57
CA SER A 13 -4.88 20.42 -33.75
C SER A 13 -5.34 18.97 -33.95
N VAL A 14 -4.64 18.25 -34.79
CA VAL A 14 -4.72 16.79 -34.82
C VAL A 14 -4.22 16.35 -33.43
N ALA A 15 -5.16 16.04 -32.55
CA ALA A 15 -4.84 15.36 -31.30
C ALA A 15 -4.17 14.04 -31.72
N VAL A 16 -2.87 13.97 -31.63
CA VAL A 16 -2.13 12.71 -31.75
C VAL A 16 -2.63 11.87 -30.60
N GLN A 17 -3.55 10.96 -30.87
CA GLN A 17 -4.04 10.00 -29.90
C GLN A 17 -2.84 9.18 -29.47
N SER A 18 -2.48 9.24 -28.19
CA SER A 18 -1.45 8.37 -27.63
C SER A 18 -1.86 6.92 -27.92
N PRO A 19 -0.92 6.03 -28.26
CA PRO A 19 -1.25 4.62 -28.46
C PRO A 19 -1.92 4.05 -27.22
N ALA A 20 -2.83 3.10 -27.42
CA ALA A 20 -3.47 2.39 -26.34
C ALA A 20 -2.40 1.66 -25.50
N PRO A 21 -2.60 1.53 -24.16
CA PRO A 21 -1.70 0.77 -23.31
C PRO A 21 -1.50 -0.66 -23.83
N GLY A 22 -0.28 -1.17 -23.72
CA GLY A 22 0.10 -2.50 -24.17
C GLY A 22 -0.36 -3.65 -23.26
N PHE A 23 -1.31 -3.40 -22.34
CA PHE A 23 -1.85 -4.34 -21.36
C PHE A 23 -3.31 -4.02 -21.05
N GLN A 24 -3.98 -4.91 -20.30
CA GLN A 24 -5.35 -4.74 -19.85
C GLN A 24 -5.55 -5.40 -18.50
N PHE A 25 -6.33 -4.78 -17.62
CA PHE A 25 -6.82 -5.39 -16.39
C PHE A 25 -8.18 -6.06 -16.63
N THR A 26 -8.25 -7.35 -16.34
CA THR A 26 -9.48 -8.17 -16.45
C THR A 26 -9.99 -8.52 -15.05
N ASP A 27 -11.23 -8.19 -14.73
CA ASP A 27 -11.88 -8.60 -13.48
C ASP A 27 -12.11 -10.12 -13.51
N VAL A 28 -11.34 -10.85 -12.69
CA VAL A 28 -11.43 -12.30 -12.56
C VAL A 28 -12.05 -12.74 -11.24
N THR A 29 -12.57 -11.83 -10.43
CA THR A 29 -13.08 -12.07 -9.07
C THR A 29 -14.05 -13.24 -8.99
N ALA A 30 -15.07 -13.25 -9.85
CA ALA A 30 -16.07 -14.32 -9.86
C ALA A 30 -15.49 -15.65 -10.36
N GLN A 31 -14.63 -15.62 -11.38
CA GLN A 31 -13.96 -16.82 -11.93
C GLN A 31 -12.97 -17.40 -10.94
N ALA A 32 -12.29 -16.53 -10.17
CA ALA A 32 -11.37 -16.90 -9.11
C ALA A 32 -12.06 -17.49 -7.87
N GLY A 33 -13.40 -17.43 -7.77
CA GLY A 33 -14.17 -17.98 -6.66
C GLY A 33 -14.19 -17.09 -5.41
N ILE A 34 -13.80 -15.80 -5.53
CA ILE A 34 -13.77 -14.87 -4.40
C ILE A 34 -15.18 -14.32 -4.15
N GLN A 35 -15.73 -14.58 -2.96
CA GLN A 35 -17.10 -14.20 -2.58
C GLN A 35 -17.14 -13.22 -1.39
N PHE A 36 -16.04 -12.57 -1.10
CA PHE A 36 -15.90 -11.63 0.00
C PHE A 36 -16.75 -10.37 -0.21
N ARG A 37 -17.36 -9.91 0.90
CA ARG A 37 -17.99 -8.60 0.99
C ARG A 37 -17.66 -7.94 2.33
N HIS A 38 -17.13 -6.74 2.29
CA HIS A 38 -16.84 -5.95 3.47
C HIS A 38 -18.12 -5.59 4.22
N ASN A 39 -18.12 -5.73 5.54
CA ASN A 39 -19.14 -5.24 6.46
C ASN A 39 -18.58 -4.05 7.25
N SER A 40 -19.02 -2.85 6.94
CA SER A 40 -18.60 -1.65 7.65
C SER A 40 -19.36 -1.41 8.96
N GLY A 41 -20.36 -2.24 9.30
CA GLY A 41 -21.25 -2.02 10.44
C GLY A 41 -22.23 -0.85 10.27
N ALA A 42 -22.38 -0.30 9.08
CA ALA A 42 -23.22 0.87 8.81
C ALA A 42 -24.71 0.52 8.80
N TYR A 43 -25.43 0.89 9.84
CA TYR A 43 -26.89 0.76 10.00
C TYR A 43 -27.61 2.11 10.14
N GLY A 44 -26.91 3.21 9.90
CA GLY A 44 -27.50 4.56 9.93
C GLY A 44 -27.01 5.43 11.08
N ASP A 45 -26.27 4.88 12.03
CA ASP A 45 -25.72 5.62 13.18
C ASP A 45 -24.60 6.59 12.79
N LYS A 46 -24.06 6.45 11.57
CA LYS A 46 -23.00 7.31 11.02
C LYS A 46 -21.79 7.40 11.96
N LEU A 47 -21.27 6.24 12.35
CA LEU A 47 -20.07 6.13 13.18
C LEU A 47 -18.82 6.26 12.32
N LEU A 48 -17.81 6.98 12.81
CA LEU A 48 -16.61 7.33 12.05
C LEU A 48 -15.91 6.10 11.39
N PRO A 49 -15.70 4.96 12.07
CA PRO A 49 -15.02 3.81 11.45
C PRO A 49 -15.74 3.20 10.25
N GLU A 50 -17.05 3.39 10.12
CA GLU A 50 -17.85 2.87 9.01
C GLU A 50 -17.39 3.35 7.63
N THR A 51 -16.62 4.44 7.61
CA THR A 51 -16.16 5.08 6.37
C THR A 51 -14.77 4.64 5.92
N LEU A 52 -13.98 3.95 6.77
CA LEU A 52 -12.52 3.83 6.60
C LEU A 52 -12.01 2.40 6.29
N GLY A 53 -12.76 1.35 6.62
CA GLY A 53 -12.33 -0.04 6.36
C GLY A 53 -12.50 -0.45 4.88
N ALA A 54 -11.87 -1.48 4.37
CA ALA A 54 -10.94 -2.41 4.98
C ALA A 54 -9.71 -2.62 4.08
N GLY A 55 -8.66 -3.22 4.65
CA GLY A 55 -7.44 -3.57 3.93
C GLY A 55 -7.47 -4.95 3.27
N CYS A 56 -6.39 -5.25 2.52
CA CYS A 56 -6.14 -6.55 1.91
C CYS A 56 -4.64 -6.84 1.83
N ALA A 57 -4.29 -8.11 1.63
CA ALA A 57 -2.91 -8.49 1.39
C ALA A 57 -2.79 -9.66 0.40
N PHE A 58 -1.67 -9.66 -0.35
CA PHE A 58 -1.11 -10.86 -0.96
C PHE A 58 -0.05 -11.45 -0.02
N LEU A 59 -0.05 -12.76 0.15
CA LEU A 59 0.90 -13.50 0.97
C LEU A 59 1.00 -14.95 0.50
N ASP A 60 2.12 -15.61 0.74
CA ASP A 60 2.31 -17.06 0.54
C ASP A 60 2.32 -17.71 1.93
N TYR A 61 1.08 -17.96 2.48
CA TYR A 61 0.97 -18.37 3.89
C TYR A 61 1.39 -19.82 4.15
N ASP A 62 1.31 -20.71 3.15
CA ASP A 62 1.68 -22.12 3.27
C ASP A 62 3.03 -22.47 2.61
N ARG A 63 3.74 -21.43 2.10
CA ARG A 63 5.07 -21.53 1.48
C ARG A 63 5.10 -22.42 0.24
N ASP A 64 4.02 -22.44 -0.51
CA ASP A 64 3.95 -23.23 -1.75
C ASP A 64 4.44 -22.45 -2.99
N GLY A 65 4.78 -21.18 -2.83
CA GLY A 65 5.31 -20.28 -3.85
C GLY A 65 4.25 -19.56 -4.67
N TRP A 66 2.96 -19.67 -4.29
CA TRP A 66 1.85 -18.97 -4.93
C TRP A 66 1.27 -17.93 -3.97
N GLN A 67 0.87 -16.78 -4.52
CA GLN A 67 0.27 -15.73 -3.71
C GLN A 67 -1.17 -16.09 -3.34
N ASP A 68 -1.45 -16.13 -2.05
CA ASP A 68 -2.76 -16.23 -1.44
C ASP A 68 -3.34 -14.84 -1.20
N ILE A 69 -4.63 -14.76 -0.85
CA ILE A 69 -5.32 -13.49 -0.63
C ILE A 69 -5.88 -13.45 0.78
N LEU A 70 -5.57 -12.36 1.51
CA LEU A 70 -6.19 -12.05 2.79
C LEU A 70 -7.01 -10.78 2.68
N LEU A 71 -8.29 -10.86 3.09
CA LEU A 71 -9.24 -9.75 3.06
C LEU A 71 -9.73 -9.46 4.48
N ILE A 72 -9.52 -8.23 4.93
CA ILE A 72 -9.90 -7.79 6.27
C ILE A 72 -11.37 -7.35 6.30
N ASN A 73 -12.07 -7.64 7.38
CA ASN A 73 -13.48 -7.32 7.52
C ASN A 73 -13.79 -6.62 8.84
N GLY A 74 -14.79 -5.74 8.81
CA GLY A 74 -15.40 -5.21 10.00
C GLY A 74 -16.49 -6.14 10.54
N MET A 75 -17.26 -5.63 11.49
CA MET A 75 -18.37 -6.33 12.13
C MET A 75 -19.49 -5.36 12.48
N ASP A 76 -20.67 -5.90 12.78
CA ASP A 76 -21.80 -5.10 13.27
C ASP A 76 -21.48 -4.47 14.64
N TRP A 77 -21.92 -3.24 14.84
CA TRP A 77 -21.81 -2.58 16.14
C TRP A 77 -22.78 -3.15 17.16
N PRO A 78 -22.46 -3.07 18.46
CA PRO A 78 -23.41 -3.40 19.52
C PRO A 78 -24.74 -2.67 19.34
N GLY A 79 -25.86 -3.37 19.57
CA GLY A 79 -27.22 -2.82 19.44
C GLY A 79 -27.92 -3.11 18.11
N HIS A 80 -27.21 -3.56 17.07
CA HIS A 80 -27.81 -3.99 15.80
C HIS A 80 -28.05 -5.50 15.76
N LYS A 81 -28.91 -5.95 14.82
CA LYS A 81 -29.05 -7.38 14.54
C LYS A 81 -27.74 -7.88 13.95
N ARG A 82 -27.03 -8.70 14.70
CA ARG A 82 -25.70 -9.16 14.35
C ARG A 82 -25.70 -10.15 13.18
N LYS A 83 -24.99 -9.77 12.13
CA LYS A 83 -24.49 -10.68 11.13
C LYS A 83 -23.04 -11.00 11.49
N ARG A 84 -22.71 -12.26 11.77
CA ARG A 84 -21.32 -12.65 12.00
C ARG A 84 -20.51 -12.46 10.73
N THR A 85 -19.45 -11.67 10.83
CA THR A 85 -18.48 -11.46 9.76
C THR A 85 -17.06 -11.59 10.31
N THR A 86 -16.17 -12.13 9.51
CA THR A 86 -14.76 -12.34 9.85
C THR A 86 -13.90 -11.89 8.66
N LEU A 87 -12.61 -11.72 8.85
CA LEU A 87 -11.68 -11.70 7.74
C LEU A 87 -11.82 -12.95 6.88
N SER A 88 -11.21 -12.96 5.67
CA SER A 88 -11.21 -14.14 4.80
C SER A 88 -9.81 -14.41 4.26
N LEU A 89 -9.33 -15.64 4.42
CA LEU A 89 -8.12 -16.16 3.81
C LEU A 89 -8.48 -17.09 2.66
N TYR A 90 -8.04 -16.73 1.47
CA TYR A 90 -8.24 -17.49 0.24
C TYR A 90 -6.93 -18.11 -0.21
N ARG A 91 -6.84 -19.46 -0.17
CA ARG A 91 -5.69 -20.19 -0.67
C ARG A 91 -5.73 -20.29 -2.19
N ASN A 92 -4.61 -20.03 -2.84
CA ASN A 92 -4.45 -20.19 -4.29
C ASN A 92 -4.44 -21.68 -4.69
N ASN A 93 -5.29 -22.06 -5.63
CA ASN A 93 -5.36 -23.44 -6.16
C ASN A 93 -4.40 -23.69 -7.33
N ARG A 94 -3.52 -22.73 -7.69
CA ARG A 94 -2.52 -22.80 -8.78
C ARG A 94 -3.13 -22.97 -10.17
N ASN A 95 -4.37 -22.55 -10.35
CA ASN A 95 -5.11 -22.66 -11.61
C ASN A 95 -5.97 -21.41 -11.89
N GLY A 96 -5.64 -20.27 -11.27
CA GLY A 96 -6.39 -19.03 -11.36
C GLY A 96 -7.64 -18.99 -10.48
N THR A 97 -7.86 -19.99 -9.61
CA THR A 97 -8.97 -20.02 -8.62
C THR A 97 -8.45 -20.09 -7.20
N PHE A 98 -9.32 -19.74 -6.25
CA PHE A 98 -9.01 -19.74 -4.82
C PHE A 98 -10.04 -20.54 -4.03
N THR A 99 -9.62 -21.04 -2.87
CA THR A 99 -10.48 -21.72 -1.90
C THR A 99 -10.47 -20.94 -0.58
N ASP A 100 -11.64 -20.58 -0.04
CA ASP A 100 -11.75 -20.00 1.28
C ASP A 100 -11.33 -21.03 2.34
N VAL A 101 -10.24 -20.76 3.02
CA VAL A 101 -9.66 -21.61 4.08
C VAL A 101 -9.72 -20.94 5.46
N THR A 102 -10.41 -19.83 5.59
CA THR A 102 -10.48 -19.01 6.82
C THR A 102 -10.71 -19.84 8.07
N ARG A 103 -11.74 -20.69 8.03
CA ARG A 103 -12.12 -21.50 9.19
C ARG A 103 -11.10 -22.62 9.48
N SER A 104 -10.63 -23.31 8.46
CA SER A 104 -9.63 -24.38 8.62
C SER A 104 -8.27 -23.82 9.03
N ALA A 105 -7.95 -22.58 8.64
CA ALA A 105 -6.75 -21.87 9.04
C ALA A 105 -6.82 -21.29 10.47
N GLY A 106 -7.97 -21.36 11.18
CA GLY A 106 -8.10 -20.83 12.53
C GLY A 106 -8.29 -19.31 12.60
N LEU A 107 -8.65 -18.67 11.49
CA LEU A 107 -8.84 -17.22 11.37
C LEU A 107 -10.31 -16.79 11.42
N ASP A 108 -11.23 -17.69 11.74
CA ASP A 108 -12.66 -17.44 11.88
C ASP A 108 -12.98 -16.68 13.19
N VAL A 109 -12.41 -15.47 13.33
CA VAL A 109 -12.48 -14.61 14.52
C VAL A 109 -13.19 -13.30 14.17
N GLU A 110 -14.20 -12.92 14.97
CA GLU A 110 -14.87 -11.61 14.82
C GLU A 110 -14.02 -10.52 15.43
N MET A 111 -13.81 -9.44 14.67
CA MET A 111 -13.16 -8.21 15.10
C MET A 111 -13.58 -7.06 14.16
N TYR A 112 -13.54 -5.83 14.63
CA TYR A 112 -13.66 -4.69 13.73
C TYR A 112 -12.29 -4.42 13.11
N GLY A 113 -11.91 -5.28 12.15
CA GLY A 113 -10.63 -5.21 11.47
C GLY A 113 -10.55 -4.03 10.50
N MET A 114 -9.40 -3.39 10.47
CA MET A 114 -9.08 -2.25 9.61
C MET A 114 -8.04 -2.63 8.57
N GLY A 115 -6.81 -2.84 8.98
CA GLY A 115 -5.67 -3.09 8.13
C GLY A 115 -4.95 -4.40 8.44
N VAL A 116 -3.92 -4.68 7.66
CA VAL A 116 -3.09 -5.88 7.76
C VAL A 116 -1.63 -5.57 7.51
N ALA A 117 -0.75 -6.24 8.25
CA ALA A 117 0.67 -6.36 7.97
C ALA A 117 1.10 -7.83 8.09
N VAL A 118 1.82 -8.32 7.09
CA VAL A 118 2.28 -9.71 6.99
C VAL A 118 3.80 -9.76 7.09
N GLY A 119 4.34 -10.64 7.93
CA GLY A 119 5.79 -10.80 8.09
C GLY A 119 6.13 -11.97 9.01
N ASP A 120 7.29 -12.57 8.81
CA ASP A 120 7.82 -13.66 9.63
C ASP A 120 8.46 -13.09 10.91
N THR A 121 7.64 -12.97 11.96
CA THR A 121 8.03 -12.25 13.19
C THR A 121 8.98 -13.03 14.10
N ASN A 122 9.12 -14.33 13.89
CA ASN A 122 9.95 -15.22 14.68
C ASN A 122 11.06 -15.91 13.86
N ASN A 123 11.23 -15.52 12.59
CA ASN A 123 12.21 -16.06 11.66
C ASN A 123 12.12 -17.60 11.44
N ASP A 124 10.91 -18.19 11.59
CA ASP A 124 10.69 -19.63 11.41
C ASP A 124 10.44 -20.03 9.95
N GLY A 125 10.29 -19.05 9.06
CA GLY A 125 10.07 -19.23 7.64
C GLY A 125 8.62 -19.15 7.22
N PHE A 126 7.67 -18.91 8.11
CA PHE A 126 6.25 -18.79 7.80
C PHE A 126 5.73 -17.40 8.17
N PRO A 127 5.01 -16.72 7.28
CA PRO A 127 4.52 -15.36 7.55
C PRO A 127 3.40 -15.37 8.58
N ASP A 128 3.52 -14.49 9.57
CA ASP A 128 2.49 -14.18 10.56
C ASP A 128 1.60 -13.04 10.07
N ILE A 129 0.43 -12.88 10.68
CA ILE A 129 -0.56 -11.87 10.28
C ILE A 129 -0.86 -10.97 11.47
N LEU A 130 -0.56 -9.68 11.34
CA LEU A 130 -1.09 -8.64 12.20
C LEU A 130 -2.36 -8.06 11.57
N VAL A 131 -3.45 -7.99 12.33
CA VAL A 131 -4.67 -7.25 11.96
C VAL A 131 -4.81 -6.06 12.88
N THR A 132 -4.84 -4.86 12.32
CA THR A 132 -5.18 -3.64 13.05
C THR A 132 -6.69 -3.51 13.19
N CYS A 133 -7.17 -2.96 14.31
CA CYS A 133 -8.59 -2.95 14.66
C CYS A 133 -9.04 -1.60 15.23
N VAL A 134 -10.34 -1.36 15.16
CA VAL A 134 -11.00 -0.50 16.15
C VAL A 134 -11.21 -1.35 17.39
N GLY A 135 -10.44 -1.06 18.43
CA GLY A 135 -10.29 -1.90 19.61
C GLY A 135 -8.91 -2.56 19.69
N GLN A 136 -8.83 -3.80 20.12
CA GLN A 136 -7.56 -4.51 20.27
C GLN A 136 -7.06 -5.09 18.94
N ASN A 137 -5.83 -4.74 18.54
CA ASN A 137 -5.14 -5.38 17.42
C ASN A 137 -4.90 -6.87 17.68
N ARG A 138 -4.74 -7.67 16.61
CA ARG A 138 -4.55 -9.12 16.71
C ARG A 138 -3.30 -9.57 15.97
N LEU A 139 -2.45 -10.33 16.64
CA LEU A 139 -1.33 -11.04 16.02
C LEU A 139 -1.64 -12.53 15.95
N PHE A 140 -1.71 -13.04 14.73
CA PHE A 140 -1.91 -14.46 14.44
C PHE A 140 -0.59 -15.06 13.96
N ARG A 141 -0.01 -15.96 14.76
CA ARG A 141 1.22 -16.68 14.42
C ARG A 141 0.91 -17.87 13.55
N ASN A 142 1.63 -18.01 12.45
CA ASN A 142 1.57 -19.17 11.58
C ASN A 142 2.24 -20.36 12.28
N THR A 143 1.63 -21.53 12.22
CA THR A 143 2.15 -22.76 12.84
C THR A 143 3.04 -23.58 11.92
N GLY A 144 3.23 -23.14 10.67
CA GLY A 144 3.89 -23.92 9.60
C GLY A 144 3.10 -25.15 9.13
N LYS A 145 1.82 -25.29 9.53
CA LYS A 145 0.94 -26.41 9.18
C LYS A 145 -0.35 -25.95 8.49
N GLY A 146 -0.31 -24.75 7.90
CA GLY A 146 -1.46 -24.13 7.24
C GLY A 146 -2.53 -23.60 8.21
N THR A 147 -2.18 -23.38 9.48
CA THR A 147 -3.08 -22.85 10.52
C THR A 147 -2.40 -21.72 11.31
N PHE A 148 -3.20 -20.87 11.91
CA PHE A 148 -2.77 -19.74 12.72
C PHE A 148 -3.27 -19.86 14.16
N VAL A 149 -2.53 -19.27 15.10
CA VAL A 149 -2.87 -19.17 16.51
C VAL A 149 -2.80 -17.71 16.95
N ASP A 150 -3.83 -17.21 17.62
CA ASP A 150 -3.83 -15.86 18.21
C ASP A 150 -2.82 -15.81 19.36
N VAL A 151 -1.74 -15.10 19.17
CA VAL A 151 -0.65 -14.90 20.15
C VAL A 151 -0.64 -13.48 20.70
N THR A 152 -1.65 -12.66 20.44
CA THR A 152 -1.70 -11.24 20.80
C THR A 152 -1.33 -10.97 22.24
N LYS A 153 -1.91 -11.72 23.16
CA LYS A 153 -1.60 -11.57 24.60
C LYS A 153 -0.23 -12.10 24.96
N ALA A 154 0.15 -13.26 24.41
CA ALA A 154 1.42 -13.91 24.70
C ALA A 154 2.61 -13.13 24.15
N SER A 155 2.42 -12.44 23.02
CA SER A 155 3.45 -11.60 22.39
C SER A 155 3.64 -10.23 23.06
N GLY A 156 2.82 -9.85 24.05
CA GLY A 156 2.90 -8.53 24.69
C GLY A 156 2.16 -7.40 23.93
N LEU A 157 1.51 -7.70 22.80
CA LEU A 157 0.74 -6.72 22.03
C LEU A 157 -0.72 -6.55 22.53
N GLY A 158 -1.14 -7.38 23.49
CA GLY A 158 -2.49 -7.35 24.07
C GLY A 158 -2.68 -6.27 25.14
N GLY A 159 -3.97 -6.01 25.50
CA GLY A 159 -4.33 -5.09 26.57
C GLY A 159 -4.33 -3.61 26.19
N ARG A 160 -4.25 -3.30 24.90
CA ARG A 160 -4.39 -1.95 24.34
C ARG A 160 -5.52 -1.90 23.33
N GLU A 161 -6.28 -0.85 23.38
CA GLU A 161 -7.35 -0.56 22.44
C GLU A 161 -7.15 0.82 21.85
N SER A 162 -7.31 0.94 20.53
CA SER A 162 -7.24 2.20 19.80
C SER A 162 -8.06 2.10 18.51
N PHE A 163 -8.17 3.17 17.79
CA PHE A 163 -8.55 3.17 16.40
C PHE A 163 -7.28 3.04 15.56
N SER A 164 -6.76 1.80 15.49
CA SER A 164 -5.57 1.51 14.68
C SER A 164 -5.93 1.38 13.20
N THR A 165 -5.02 1.84 12.35
CA THR A 165 -5.19 1.91 10.90
C THR A 165 -4.11 1.09 10.19
N SER A 166 -3.24 1.71 9.38
CA SER A 166 -2.14 0.97 8.74
C SER A 166 -1.08 0.52 9.75
N ALA A 167 -0.39 -0.55 9.42
CA ALA A 167 0.80 -0.99 10.14
C ALA A 167 1.84 -1.49 9.14
N LEU A 168 3.09 -1.57 9.56
CA LEU A 168 4.15 -2.22 8.81
C LEU A 168 5.15 -2.93 9.72
N TRP A 169 5.81 -3.93 9.13
CA TRP A 169 6.98 -4.57 9.72
C TRP A 169 8.25 -3.85 9.24
N ILE A 170 9.19 -3.65 10.15
CA ILE A 170 10.45 -2.96 9.93
C ILE A 170 11.50 -3.56 10.88
N ASP A 171 12.73 -3.70 10.44
CA ASP A 171 13.89 -4.03 11.27
C ASP A 171 14.63 -2.70 11.49
N PHE A 172 14.17 -1.90 12.48
CA PHE A 172 14.63 -0.52 12.62
C PHE A 172 16.01 -0.40 13.29
N ASP A 173 16.44 -1.41 14.03
CA ASP A 173 17.74 -1.44 14.71
C ASP A 173 18.73 -2.45 14.11
N ARG A 174 18.28 -3.16 13.05
CA ARG A 174 19.08 -4.12 12.26
C ARG A 174 19.56 -5.32 13.06
N ASP A 175 18.77 -5.76 14.03
CA ASP A 175 19.08 -6.95 14.82
C ASP A 175 18.66 -8.26 14.11
N GLY A 176 17.95 -8.16 12.98
CA GLY A 176 17.49 -9.28 12.15
C GLY A 176 16.11 -9.80 12.54
N PHE A 177 15.41 -9.15 13.45
CA PHE A 177 14.01 -9.43 13.75
C PHE A 177 13.11 -8.29 13.28
N LEU A 178 11.88 -8.62 12.90
CA LEU A 178 10.92 -7.63 12.46
C LEU A 178 10.23 -6.95 13.65
N ASP A 179 10.43 -5.66 13.78
CA ASP A 179 9.72 -4.76 14.69
C ASP A 179 8.40 -4.32 14.08
N LEU A 180 7.53 -3.73 14.88
CA LEU A 180 6.19 -3.36 14.46
C LEU A 180 5.93 -1.86 14.66
N PHE A 181 5.56 -1.17 13.57
CA PHE A 181 4.98 0.17 13.63
C PHE A 181 3.48 0.12 13.34
N VAL A 182 2.66 0.76 14.19
CA VAL A 182 1.20 0.84 14.07
C VAL A 182 0.75 2.28 14.05
N CYS A 183 0.05 2.67 13.01
CA CYS A 183 -0.66 3.94 12.94
C CYS A 183 -1.93 3.91 13.79
N ASN A 184 -2.16 4.96 14.56
CA ASN A 184 -3.41 5.20 15.26
C ASN A 184 -4.02 6.52 14.76
N TYR A 185 -5.34 6.54 14.60
CA TYR A 185 -6.03 7.65 13.96
C TYR A 185 -6.47 8.70 14.97
N VAL A 186 -7.54 8.44 15.64
CA VAL A 186 -8.14 9.39 16.62
C VAL A 186 -8.63 8.64 17.86
N LYS A 187 -8.72 9.36 18.99
CA LYS A 187 -9.37 8.85 20.20
C LYS A 187 -10.87 8.77 19.98
N TRP A 188 -11.34 7.57 19.69
CA TRP A 188 -12.73 7.28 19.38
C TRP A 188 -13.20 6.00 20.07
N THR A 189 -14.40 6.02 20.60
CA THR A 189 -15.18 4.84 21.00
C THR A 189 -16.64 5.07 20.61
N GLN A 190 -17.42 4.01 20.45
CA GLN A 190 -18.84 4.13 20.11
C GLN A 190 -19.62 4.98 21.13
N GLU A 191 -19.24 4.90 22.41
CA GLU A 191 -19.89 5.65 23.51
C GLU A 191 -19.55 7.14 23.49
N HIS A 192 -18.41 7.50 22.93
CA HIS A 192 -17.93 8.88 22.82
C HIS A 192 -18.01 9.43 21.40
N ASP A 193 -18.82 8.79 20.54
CA ASP A 193 -19.02 9.28 19.18
C ASP A 193 -19.75 10.63 19.17
N VAL A 194 -19.29 11.54 18.33
CA VAL A 194 -19.78 12.93 18.29
C VAL A 194 -20.95 13.04 17.30
N PHE A 195 -21.93 13.88 17.63
CA PHE A 195 -23.02 14.22 16.71
C PHE A 195 -22.57 15.33 15.76
N CYS A 196 -22.25 14.98 14.52
CA CYS A 196 -21.98 15.93 13.45
C CYS A 196 -23.18 16.05 12.52
N SER A 197 -23.50 17.27 12.09
CA SER A 197 -24.66 17.53 11.22
C SER A 197 -24.44 18.80 10.41
N PRO A 198 -24.55 18.75 9.06
CA PRO A 198 -24.51 19.97 8.23
C PRO A 198 -25.75 20.86 8.39
N ASP A 199 -26.91 20.28 8.74
CA ASP A 199 -28.20 20.98 8.88
C ASP A 199 -28.69 21.11 10.32
N GLY A 200 -27.91 20.59 11.29
CA GLY A 200 -28.27 20.58 12.72
C GLY A 200 -29.37 19.58 13.10
N GLN A 201 -29.92 18.81 12.16
CA GLN A 201 -31.04 17.89 12.39
C GLN A 201 -30.68 16.42 12.14
N ARG A 202 -29.96 16.15 11.05
CA ARG A 202 -29.61 14.79 10.62
C ARG A 202 -28.15 14.51 10.91
N LYS A 203 -27.86 13.41 11.59
CA LYS A 203 -26.50 12.97 11.81
C LYS A 203 -25.81 12.64 10.47
N SER A 204 -24.61 13.15 10.30
CA SER A 204 -23.66 12.86 9.22
C SER A 204 -22.38 12.27 9.81
N TYR A 205 -21.54 11.69 8.98
CA TYR A 205 -20.20 11.30 9.41
C TYR A 205 -19.41 12.53 9.84
N CYS A 206 -18.74 12.41 10.98
CA CYS A 206 -17.82 13.44 11.44
C CYS A 206 -16.53 13.40 10.63
N THR A 207 -15.90 14.55 10.51
CA THR A 207 -14.52 14.68 10.03
C THR A 207 -13.54 14.57 11.21
N PRO A 208 -12.24 14.27 10.95
CA PRO A 208 -11.28 14.04 12.03
C PRO A 208 -11.06 15.25 12.96
N GLU A 209 -11.42 16.45 12.52
CA GLU A 209 -11.32 17.66 13.36
C GLU A 209 -12.19 17.59 14.63
N ALA A 210 -13.26 16.78 14.60
CA ALA A 210 -14.13 16.58 15.75
C ALA A 210 -13.46 15.79 16.90
N TYR A 211 -12.35 15.11 16.61
CA TYR A 211 -11.69 14.20 17.54
C TYR A 211 -10.24 14.58 17.80
N ARG A 212 -9.70 14.18 18.94
CA ARG A 212 -8.27 14.31 19.26
C ARG A 212 -7.49 13.22 18.54
N GLY A 213 -6.29 13.55 18.09
CA GLY A 213 -5.36 12.59 17.53
C GLY A 213 -4.88 11.55 18.56
N GLU A 214 -4.30 10.48 18.06
CA GLU A 214 -3.73 9.39 18.84
C GLU A 214 -2.29 9.13 18.38
N THR A 215 -1.38 8.80 19.32
CA THR A 215 0.00 8.49 18.98
C THR A 215 0.11 7.15 18.22
N CYS A 216 0.97 7.10 17.21
CA CYS A 216 1.41 5.82 16.66
C CYS A 216 2.13 4.99 17.72
N TRP A 217 2.23 3.68 17.51
CA TRP A 217 2.98 2.77 18.39
C TRP A 217 4.17 2.17 17.66
N LEU A 218 5.28 2.06 18.36
CA LEU A 218 6.46 1.32 17.93
C LEU A 218 6.77 0.24 18.96
N PHE A 219 6.86 -1.00 18.48
CA PHE A 219 7.17 -2.16 19.29
C PHE A 219 8.46 -2.80 18.80
N HIS A 220 9.43 -2.94 19.67
CA HIS A 220 10.68 -3.67 19.42
C HIS A 220 10.47 -5.16 19.63
N ASN A 221 10.92 -5.98 18.70
CA ASN A 221 10.88 -7.44 18.77
C ASN A 221 12.09 -7.96 19.55
N ARG A 222 11.87 -8.67 20.65
CA ARG A 222 12.95 -9.20 21.50
C ARG A 222 13.60 -10.49 20.98
N GLY A 223 13.17 -10.98 19.82
CA GLY A 223 13.67 -12.24 19.24
C GLY A 223 13.21 -13.51 19.96
N ASP A 224 12.44 -13.39 21.03
CA ASP A 224 11.89 -14.51 21.82
C ASP A 224 10.39 -14.74 21.56
N GLY A 225 9.84 -14.02 20.59
CA GLY A 225 8.42 -14.03 20.22
C GLY A 225 7.58 -13.04 21.02
N THR A 226 8.22 -12.14 21.78
CA THR A 226 7.56 -11.04 22.50
C THR A 226 8.02 -9.67 22.00
N PHE A 227 7.18 -8.67 22.19
CA PHE A 227 7.43 -7.30 21.78
C PHE A 227 7.44 -6.36 22.99
N GLU A 228 8.32 -5.37 22.95
CA GLU A 228 8.42 -4.28 23.91
C GLU A 228 7.90 -2.98 23.30
N ASP A 229 7.01 -2.28 24.02
CA ASP A 229 6.58 -0.95 23.60
C ASP A 229 7.67 0.09 23.88
N VAL A 230 8.28 0.58 22.80
CA VAL A 230 9.33 1.60 22.84
C VAL A 230 8.82 2.98 22.39
N THR A 231 7.53 3.16 22.21
CA THR A 231 6.92 4.41 21.71
C THR A 231 7.38 5.64 22.47
N ALA A 232 7.38 5.58 23.80
CA ALA A 232 7.71 6.74 24.62
C ALA A 232 9.21 7.11 24.60
N THR A 233 10.09 6.13 24.36
CA THR A 233 11.54 6.29 24.40
C THR A 233 12.17 6.45 23.02
N SER A 234 11.46 6.03 21.96
CA SER A 234 11.97 6.04 20.58
C SER A 234 11.84 7.38 19.85
N GLY A 235 11.17 8.39 20.42
CA GLY A 235 10.93 9.66 19.74
C GLY A 235 9.69 9.66 18.81
N ILE A 236 8.90 8.56 18.83
CA ILE A 236 7.66 8.44 18.01
C ILE A 236 6.45 9.08 18.70
N LEU A 237 6.48 9.28 20.01
CA LEU A 237 5.35 9.76 20.80
C LEU A 237 4.82 11.12 20.30
N ASP A 238 3.64 11.14 19.71
CA ASP A 238 2.95 12.33 19.22
C ASP A 238 1.43 12.16 19.28
N THR A 239 0.78 12.90 20.16
CA THR A 239 -0.67 12.85 20.35
C THR A 239 -1.45 13.80 19.46
N SER A 240 -0.78 14.54 18.58
CA SER A 240 -1.42 15.45 17.60
C SER A 240 -1.71 14.76 16.27
N SER A 241 -1.01 13.67 15.97
CA SER A 241 -1.14 12.91 14.72
C SER A 241 -2.52 12.26 14.57
N LYS A 242 -2.96 12.13 13.33
CA LYS A 242 -4.16 11.40 12.92
C LYS A 242 -3.78 10.48 11.76
N SER A 243 -3.05 9.42 12.09
CA SER A 243 -2.30 8.64 11.14
C SER A 243 -3.16 7.59 10.45
N LEU A 244 -3.11 7.55 9.11
CA LEU A 244 -3.86 6.61 8.30
C LEU A 244 -2.95 5.68 7.48
N GLY A 245 -1.84 6.16 6.96
CA GLY A 245 -0.90 5.40 6.16
C GLY A 245 0.53 5.52 6.66
N VAL A 246 1.34 4.50 6.41
CA VAL A 246 2.78 4.50 6.70
C VAL A 246 3.54 3.76 5.62
N ALA A 247 4.72 4.26 5.26
CA ALA A 247 5.67 3.61 4.39
C ALA A 247 7.09 3.73 4.95
N MET A 248 7.89 2.71 4.70
CA MET A 248 9.29 2.65 5.05
C MET A 248 10.16 2.99 3.83
N PHE A 249 11.19 3.79 3.99
CA PHE A 249 12.24 4.01 3.00
C PHE A 249 13.48 4.63 3.66
N ASP A 250 14.58 4.64 2.97
CA ASP A 250 15.80 5.34 3.36
C ASP A 250 15.80 6.71 2.67
N TYR A 251 15.28 7.76 3.38
CA TYR A 251 15.01 9.04 2.73
C TYR A 251 16.27 9.88 2.49
N ASP A 252 17.29 9.73 3.31
CA ASP A 252 18.57 10.47 3.19
C ASP A 252 19.72 9.60 2.70
N ARG A 253 19.44 8.34 2.38
CA ARG A 253 20.37 7.35 1.81
C ARG A 253 21.57 7.06 2.72
N ASP A 254 21.33 7.07 4.03
CA ASP A 254 22.31 6.68 5.02
C ASP A 254 22.35 5.16 5.28
N GLY A 255 21.48 4.44 4.60
CA GLY A 255 21.36 2.99 4.63
C GLY A 255 20.43 2.47 5.72
N TRP A 256 19.81 3.31 6.55
CA TRP A 256 18.87 2.90 7.61
C TRP A 256 17.43 3.17 7.21
N PRO A 257 16.49 2.34 7.67
CA PRO A 257 15.09 2.55 7.34
C PRO A 257 14.48 3.67 8.17
N ASP A 258 13.81 4.60 7.47
CA ASP A 258 13.01 5.69 8.04
C ASP A 258 11.53 5.42 7.84
N LEU A 259 10.67 6.18 8.52
CA LEU A 259 9.23 6.05 8.47
C LEU A 259 8.55 7.34 8.00
N LEU A 260 7.82 7.28 6.90
CA LEU A 260 6.95 8.35 6.44
C LEU A 260 5.50 8.01 6.74
N VAL A 261 4.82 8.89 7.49
CA VAL A 261 3.45 8.69 7.98
C VAL A 261 2.52 9.74 7.37
N ALA A 262 1.48 9.28 6.68
CA ALA A 262 0.42 10.12 6.16
C ALA A 262 -0.62 10.40 7.24
N ASN A 263 -0.88 11.69 7.48
CA ASN A 263 -1.82 12.16 8.48
C ASN A 263 -3.03 12.85 7.86
N ASP A 264 -4.19 12.59 8.40
CA ASP A 264 -5.44 13.22 8.00
C ASP A 264 -5.58 14.60 8.69
N THR A 265 -5.62 15.66 7.87
CA THR A 265 -5.76 17.06 8.32
C THR A 265 -4.64 17.57 9.25
N GLN A 266 -3.59 16.82 9.40
CA GLN A 266 -2.39 17.18 10.16
C GLN A 266 -1.15 17.09 9.26
N PRO A 267 -0.03 17.78 9.59
CA PRO A 267 1.22 17.60 8.86
C PRO A 267 1.64 16.12 8.83
N ASN A 268 2.06 15.63 7.66
CA ASN A 268 2.69 14.32 7.59
C ASN A 268 3.94 14.29 8.47
N LYS A 269 4.34 13.11 8.93
CA LYS A 269 5.52 12.91 9.75
C LYS A 269 6.57 12.10 9.00
N LEU A 270 7.82 12.52 9.13
CA LEU A 270 8.99 11.75 8.71
C LEU A 270 9.87 11.49 9.93
N TYR A 271 9.90 10.27 10.37
CA TYR A 271 10.72 9.83 11.49
C TYR A 271 12.04 9.29 10.94
N ARG A 272 13.10 10.13 11.02
CA ARG A 272 14.45 9.76 10.65
C ARG A 272 15.05 8.85 11.71
N ASN A 273 15.59 7.72 11.31
CA ASN A 273 16.31 6.80 12.19
C ASN A 273 17.66 7.39 12.62
N LEU A 274 17.95 7.38 13.91
CA LEU A 274 19.21 7.90 14.47
C LEU A 274 20.24 6.80 14.76
N HIS A 275 20.02 5.58 14.28
CA HIS A 275 20.92 4.41 14.40
C HIS A 275 21.20 3.94 15.85
N ASN A 276 20.36 4.34 16.78
CA ASN A 276 20.50 4.03 18.21
C ASN A 276 19.18 3.60 18.86
N GLY A 277 18.24 3.11 18.04
CA GLY A 277 16.89 2.72 18.47
C GLY A 277 15.94 3.90 18.66
N THR A 278 16.34 5.11 18.26
CA THR A 278 15.47 6.31 18.35
C THR A 278 15.32 7.00 17.01
N PHE A 279 14.29 7.84 16.91
CA PHE A 279 13.94 8.60 15.72
C PHE A 279 13.84 10.09 16.00
N SER A 280 14.03 10.91 14.96
CA SER A 280 13.82 12.35 14.97
C SER A 280 12.81 12.74 13.91
N GLU A 281 11.77 13.49 14.28
CA GLU A 281 10.79 14.00 13.32
C GLU A 281 11.41 15.12 12.45
N THR A 282 11.38 14.98 11.13
CA THR A 282 12.08 15.85 10.17
C THR A 282 11.24 16.22 8.94
N ALA A 283 9.95 15.92 8.90
CA ALA A 283 9.11 16.07 7.69
C ALA A 283 9.06 17.52 7.16
N ILE A 284 9.00 18.52 8.04
CA ILE A 284 9.03 19.94 7.62
C ILE A 284 10.36 20.27 6.95
N LYS A 285 11.46 19.84 7.54
CA LYS A 285 12.81 20.08 7.00
C LYS A 285 13.02 19.37 5.68
N ALA A 286 12.49 18.17 5.54
CA ALA A 286 12.56 17.36 4.32
C ALA A 286 11.60 17.83 3.21
N GLY A 287 10.62 18.71 3.49
CA GLY A 287 9.62 19.15 2.52
C GLY A 287 8.46 18.16 2.31
N LEU A 288 8.25 17.21 3.23
CA LEU A 288 7.23 16.14 3.13
C LEU A 288 6.00 16.40 4.01
N ALA A 289 6.06 17.38 4.94
CA ALA A 289 5.01 17.63 5.93
C ALA A 289 3.75 18.26 5.35
N LEU A 290 3.91 19.19 4.42
CA LEU A 290 2.87 20.10 3.96
C LEU A 290 2.78 20.14 2.44
N SER A 291 1.67 20.61 1.93
CA SER A 291 1.49 20.94 0.52
C SER A 291 2.31 22.16 0.09
N THR A 292 2.38 22.41 -1.22
CA THR A 292 3.12 23.56 -1.80
C THR A 292 2.59 24.93 -1.35
N ASP A 293 1.35 24.99 -0.87
CA ASP A 293 0.74 26.20 -0.29
C ASP A 293 0.86 26.26 1.24
N GLY A 294 1.69 25.41 1.84
CA GLY A 294 2.01 25.40 3.27
C GLY A 294 0.90 24.87 4.17
N LYS A 295 -0.04 24.09 3.64
CA LYS A 295 -1.16 23.52 4.40
C LYS A 295 -0.96 22.01 4.61
N ALA A 296 -1.41 21.52 5.76
CA ALA A 296 -1.63 20.11 5.96
C ALA A 296 -2.78 19.65 5.05
N ARG A 297 -2.65 18.46 4.47
CA ARG A 297 -3.69 17.78 3.71
C ARG A 297 -4.26 16.62 4.51
N ALA A 298 -5.40 16.09 4.08
CA ALA A 298 -5.97 14.88 4.62
C ALA A 298 -5.32 13.65 3.95
N GLY A 299 -4.11 13.31 4.40
CA GLY A 299 -3.33 12.19 3.88
C GLY A 299 -3.87 10.84 4.35
N MET A 300 -4.02 9.87 3.42
CA MET A 300 -4.56 8.54 3.69
C MET A 300 -3.60 7.43 3.31
N GLY A 301 -3.63 6.94 2.08
CA GLY A 301 -2.68 5.95 1.59
C GLY A 301 -1.34 6.55 1.22
N ILE A 302 -0.30 5.73 1.33
CA ILE A 302 1.06 6.14 1.03
C ILE A 302 1.84 4.98 0.41
N ASP A 303 2.64 5.28 -0.61
CA ASP A 303 3.63 4.35 -1.11
C ASP A 303 4.91 5.08 -1.54
N VAL A 304 6.02 4.36 -1.57
CA VAL A 304 7.35 4.87 -1.92
C VAL A 304 7.97 4.05 -3.04
N GLY A 305 8.73 4.72 -3.93
CA GLY A 305 9.41 4.05 -5.04
C GLY A 305 10.26 5.02 -5.85
N ASP A 306 11.28 4.49 -6.50
CA ASP A 306 12.14 5.24 -7.45
C ASP A 306 11.44 5.34 -8.81
N PHE A 307 10.44 6.21 -8.91
CA PHE A 307 9.63 6.35 -10.14
C PHE A 307 10.33 7.13 -11.26
N GLU A 308 11.45 7.74 -10.98
CA GLU A 308 12.28 8.44 -11.98
C GLU A 308 13.49 7.60 -12.43
N ASN A 309 13.69 6.40 -11.88
CA ASN A 309 14.89 5.58 -12.06
C ASN A 309 16.19 6.36 -11.81
N SER A 310 16.14 7.27 -10.85
CA SER A 310 17.23 8.17 -10.47
C SER A 310 18.13 7.62 -9.36
N GLY A 311 17.72 6.52 -8.74
CA GLY A 311 18.33 5.97 -7.54
C GLY A 311 17.86 6.67 -6.25
N ALA A 312 16.97 7.67 -6.35
CA ALA A 312 16.38 8.37 -5.23
C ALA A 312 14.90 7.97 -5.09
N PRO A 313 14.45 7.53 -3.90
CA PRO A 313 13.05 7.18 -3.70
C PRO A 313 12.18 8.43 -3.68
N GLY A 314 11.02 8.36 -4.32
CA GLY A 314 9.95 9.34 -4.16
C GLY A 314 8.78 8.74 -3.37
N ALA A 315 7.77 9.56 -3.06
CA ALA A 315 6.60 9.14 -2.31
C ALA A 315 5.30 9.65 -2.96
N ALA A 316 4.26 8.83 -2.97
CA ALA A 316 2.90 9.23 -3.28
C ALA A 316 2.05 9.19 -2.02
N ILE A 317 1.27 10.24 -1.75
CA ILE A 317 0.31 10.30 -0.66
C ILE A 317 -1.05 10.67 -1.23
N THR A 318 -2.04 9.83 -1.04
CA THR A 318 -3.43 10.10 -1.44
C THR A 318 -4.08 11.05 -0.44
N ASN A 319 -4.95 11.92 -0.94
CA ASN A 319 -5.57 12.96 -0.11
C ASN A 319 -7.08 13.04 -0.36
N PHE A 320 -7.74 13.87 0.44
CA PHE A 320 -9.17 14.16 0.32
C PHE A 320 -9.49 14.88 -1.00
N ASP A 321 -10.75 14.90 -1.40
CA ASP A 321 -11.20 15.61 -2.59
C ASP A 321 -10.87 17.12 -2.48
N ASN A 322 -10.56 17.77 -3.61
CA ASN A 322 -10.02 19.11 -3.75
C ASN A 322 -8.56 19.33 -3.25
N GLU A 323 -7.89 18.30 -2.75
CA GLU A 323 -6.52 18.40 -2.26
C GLU A 323 -5.47 17.77 -3.19
N ARG A 324 -5.89 17.01 -4.20
CA ARG A 324 -5.05 16.22 -5.10
C ARG A 324 -4.05 15.29 -4.40
N ILE A 325 -3.60 14.28 -5.09
CA ILE A 325 -2.50 13.40 -4.65
C ILE A 325 -1.22 14.25 -4.50
N GLY A 326 -0.48 14.06 -3.40
CA GLY A 326 0.89 14.53 -3.27
C GLY A 326 1.82 13.53 -3.94
N LEU A 327 2.67 14.00 -4.86
CA LEU A 327 3.73 13.19 -5.46
C LEU A 327 5.06 13.87 -5.20
N TYR A 328 5.81 13.34 -4.27
CA TYR A 328 7.04 13.93 -3.78
C TYR A 328 8.24 13.29 -4.47
N ARG A 329 9.12 14.12 -5.04
CA ARG A 329 10.40 13.71 -5.60
C ARG A 329 11.55 14.39 -4.89
N GLU A 330 12.68 13.73 -4.85
CA GLU A 330 13.90 14.33 -4.30
C GLU A 330 14.44 15.41 -5.25
N ILE A 331 14.80 16.57 -4.67
CA ILE A 331 15.43 17.69 -5.40
C ILE A 331 16.85 17.97 -4.90
N GLY A 332 17.31 17.23 -3.92
CA GLY A 332 18.63 17.26 -3.30
C GLY A 332 18.64 16.29 -2.12
N PRO A 333 19.80 15.87 -1.60
CA PRO A 333 19.90 14.82 -0.58
C PRO A 333 18.96 15.08 0.61
N GLY A 334 17.95 14.21 0.80
CA GLY A 334 16.95 14.30 1.86
C GLY A 334 15.99 15.49 1.76
N LEU A 335 15.90 16.17 0.61
CA LEU A 335 15.00 17.30 0.37
C LEU A 335 14.04 17.00 -0.77
N TYR A 336 12.75 17.18 -0.53
CA TYR A 336 11.66 16.80 -1.45
C TYR A 336 10.79 17.98 -1.85
N GLU A 337 10.24 17.93 -3.05
CA GLU A 337 9.16 18.82 -3.50
C GLU A 337 7.92 18.03 -3.92
N ASP A 338 6.72 18.58 -3.71
CA ASP A 338 5.48 18.06 -4.31
C ASP A 338 5.46 18.41 -5.80
N ALA A 339 5.71 17.43 -6.63
CA ALA A 339 5.76 17.53 -8.09
C ALA A 339 4.46 17.14 -8.79
N ALA A 340 3.37 16.85 -8.07
CA ALA A 340 2.13 16.29 -8.62
C ALA A 340 1.59 17.06 -9.83
N LEU A 341 1.60 18.40 -9.80
CA LEU A 341 1.16 19.22 -10.93
C LEU A 341 2.12 19.17 -12.13
N LYS A 342 3.43 19.14 -11.86
CA LYS A 342 4.47 19.11 -12.90
C LYS A 342 4.51 17.78 -13.63
N THR A 343 4.15 16.71 -12.93
CA THR A 343 4.22 15.33 -13.42
C THR A 343 2.95 14.85 -14.12
N GLY A 344 1.84 15.58 -14.03
CA GLY A 344 0.56 15.20 -14.63
C GLY A 344 -0.36 14.38 -13.70
N VAL A 345 0.05 14.08 -12.47
CA VAL A 345 -0.77 13.35 -11.48
C VAL A 345 -1.80 14.26 -10.80
N GLY A 346 -1.42 15.52 -10.53
CA GLY A 346 -2.20 16.40 -9.68
C GLY A 346 -3.53 16.87 -10.27
N GLN A 347 -3.61 17.13 -11.58
CA GLN A 347 -4.84 17.62 -12.22
C GLN A 347 -5.94 16.57 -12.27
N PRO A 348 -5.70 15.32 -12.73
CA PRO A 348 -6.74 14.28 -12.73
C PRO A 348 -7.24 13.94 -11.33
N SER A 349 -6.37 13.95 -10.32
CA SER A 349 -6.70 13.58 -8.95
C SER A 349 -7.33 14.69 -8.10
N GLN A 350 -7.47 15.92 -8.65
CA GLN A 350 -7.95 17.08 -7.89
C GLN A 350 -9.32 16.89 -7.22
N PHE A 351 -10.22 16.12 -7.88
CA PHE A 351 -11.60 15.96 -7.43
C PHE A 351 -11.96 14.53 -7.03
N THR A 352 -10.94 13.69 -6.79
CA THR A 352 -11.12 12.35 -6.25
C THR A 352 -10.61 12.29 -4.81
N LEU A 353 -11.25 11.44 -4.02
CA LEU A 353 -10.83 11.12 -2.67
C LEU A 353 -10.08 9.80 -2.73
N GLY A 354 -8.74 9.85 -2.63
CA GLY A 354 -7.88 8.70 -2.77
C GLY A 354 -7.64 7.97 -1.44
N PHE A 355 -7.61 6.64 -1.49
CA PHE A 355 -7.22 5.77 -0.38
C PHE A 355 -6.00 4.95 -0.76
N GLY A 356 -6.12 3.66 -1.06
CA GLY A 356 -5.00 2.81 -1.42
C GLY A 356 -4.26 3.33 -2.65
N CYS A 357 -2.92 3.29 -2.59
CA CYS A 357 -2.06 3.60 -3.72
C CYS A 357 -0.86 2.67 -3.74
N ALA A 358 -0.33 2.40 -4.94
CA ALA A 358 0.85 1.54 -5.07
C ALA A 358 1.67 1.92 -6.30
N PHE A 359 2.99 1.93 -6.12
CA PHE A 359 3.94 1.96 -7.20
C PHE A 359 4.30 0.54 -7.64
N PHE A 360 4.04 0.21 -8.90
CA PHE A 360 4.50 -1.02 -9.56
C PHE A 360 4.61 -0.77 -11.06
N ASP A 361 5.24 -1.66 -11.79
CA ASP A 361 5.45 -1.54 -13.24
C ASP A 361 4.36 -2.34 -13.96
N ALA A 362 3.28 -1.66 -14.35
CA ALA A 362 2.07 -2.28 -14.86
C ALA A 362 2.21 -2.81 -16.31
N ASP A 363 3.05 -2.17 -17.13
CA ASP A 363 3.28 -2.55 -18.53
C ASP A 363 4.66 -3.18 -18.78
N LEU A 364 5.43 -3.40 -17.71
CA LEU A 364 6.75 -4.02 -17.73
C LEU A 364 7.78 -3.28 -18.60
N ASP A 365 7.66 -1.94 -18.69
CA ASP A 365 8.59 -1.11 -19.46
C ASP A 365 9.87 -0.74 -18.68
N GLY A 366 9.85 -0.91 -17.36
CA GLY A 366 10.92 -0.61 -16.42
C GLY A 366 10.71 0.67 -15.62
N SER A 367 9.61 1.36 -15.83
CA SER A 367 9.25 2.57 -15.09
C SER A 367 8.12 2.25 -14.09
N LEU A 368 8.19 2.77 -12.85
CA LEU A 368 7.11 2.59 -11.89
C LEU A 368 5.90 3.44 -12.25
N ASP A 369 4.76 2.80 -12.41
CA ASP A 369 3.44 3.41 -12.52
C ASP A 369 2.82 3.62 -11.14
N LEU A 370 1.75 4.42 -11.07
CA LEU A 370 1.03 4.67 -9.83
C LEU A 370 -0.45 4.32 -9.99
N ALA A 371 -0.89 3.26 -9.33
CA ALA A 371 -2.32 2.96 -9.18
C ALA A 371 -2.88 3.62 -7.92
N VAL A 372 -4.13 4.10 -8.00
CA VAL A 372 -4.84 4.70 -6.87
C VAL A 372 -6.30 4.29 -6.91
N VAL A 373 -6.83 3.86 -5.77
CA VAL A 373 -8.27 3.61 -5.60
C VAL A 373 -8.93 4.74 -4.85
N ASN A 374 -10.10 5.13 -5.34
CA ASN A 374 -10.84 6.29 -4.86
C ASN A 374 -12.23 5.88 -4.38
N GLY A 375 -12.80 6.70 -3.49
CA GLY A 375 -14.17 6.55 -3.01
C GLY A 375 -14.47 7.50 -1.87
N HIS A 376 -15.60 8.22 -1.95
CA HIS A 376 -15.95 9.18 -0.91
C HIS A 376 -16.37 8.49 0.40
N ILE A 377 -16.36 9.24 1.50
CA ILE A 377 -16.76 8.75 2.83
C ILE A 377 -18.28 8.86 3.07
N ASP A 378 -18.98 9.75 2.38
CA ASP A 378 -20.42 9.99 2.57
C ASP A 378 -21.17 9.94 1.22
N GLU A 379 -22.26 9.19 1.18
CA GLU A 379 -23.15 9.09 0.01
C GLU A 379 -23.94 10.38 -0.27
N THR A 380 -24.10 11.24 0.74
CA THR A 380 -24.80 12.54 0.61
C THR A 380 -23.99 13.59 -0.18
N VAL A 381 -22.74 13.32 -0.46
CA VAL A 381 -21.84 14.21 -1.22
C VAL A 381 -22.43 14.63 -2.58
N ARG A 382 -23.27 13.81 -3.21
CA ARG A 382 -23.96 14.15 -4.47
C ARG A 382 -24.76 15.44 -4.41
N ASN A 383 -25.23 15.82 -3.23
CA ASN A 383 -26.05 17.01 -3.03
C ASN A 383 -25.23 18.30 -2.97
N VAL A 384 -23.92 18.19 -2.82
CA VAL A 384 -23.04 19.31 -2.52
C VAL A 384 -21.86 19.43 -3.49
N ARG A 385 -21.47 18.33 -4.16
CA ARG A 385 -20.26 18.25 -5.01
C ARG A 385 -20.45 17.38 -6.25
N THR A 386 -19.64 17.61 -7.28
CA THR A 386 -19.63 16.83 -8.53
C THR A 386 -18.96 15.45 -8.40
N ALA A 387 -18.18 15.23 -7.35
CA ALA A 387 -17.32 14.04 -7.18
C ALA A 387 -18.10 12.76 -6.96
N GLY A 388 -19.24 12.64 -6.44
CA GLY A 388 -19.99 11.40 -6.19
C GLY A 388 -19.37 10.46 -5.17
N TYR A 389 -20.16 9.55 -4.60
CA TYR A 389 -19.76 8.61 -3.57
C TYR A 389 -18.82 7.53 -4.10
N ALA A 390 -19.25 6.80 -5.13
CA ALA A 390 -18.40 5.88 -5.87
C ALA A 390 -17.58 6.65 -6.92
N GLN A 391 -16.28 6.43 -6.95
CA GLN A 391 -15.33 7.16 -7.80
C GLN A 391 -14.51 6.21 -8.68
N PRO A 392 -14.05 6.65 -9.88
CA PRO A 392 -13.17 5.83 -10.70
C PRO A 392 -11.79 5.73 -10.03
N PRO A 393 -11.05 4.64 -10.22
CA PRO A 393 -9.64 4.58 -9.85
C PRO A 393 -8.82 5.45 -10.79
N HIS A 394 -7.55 5.69 -10.44
CA HIS A 394 -6.53 6.17 -11.36
C HIS A 394 -5.49 5.08 -11.61
N LEU A 395 -4.96 5.05 -12.82
CA LEU A 395 -3.72 4.37 -13.16
C LEU A 395 -2.86 5.36 -13.94
N PHE A 396 -1.91 5.93 -13.27
CA PHE A 396 -0.97 6.88 -13.83
C PHE A 396 0.20 6.13 -14.44
N LEU A 397 0.16 5.93 -15.77
CA LEU A 397 1.23 5.29 -16.52
C LEU A 397 2.41 6.26 -16.66
N ASN A 398 3.57 5.83 -16.21
CA ASN A 398 4.82 6.59 -16.28
C ASN A 398 5.35 6.57 -17.73
N ARG A 399 5.78 7.73 -18.22
CA ARG A 399 6.32 7.87 -19.58
C ARG A 399 7.84 7.71 -19.66
N GLY A 400 8.47 7.24 -18.59
CA GLY A 400 9.93 7.08 -18.50
C GLY A 400 10.72 8.39 -18.40
N ASN A 401 10.04 9.51 -18.18
CA ASN A 401 10.65 10.85 -18.09
C ASN A 401 10.15 11.62 -16.84
N GLY A 402 9.65 10.91 -15.84
CA GLY A 402 9.10 11.50 -14.62
C GLY A 402 7.73 12.16 -14.81
N THR A 403 7.06 11.97 -15.96
CA THR A 403 5.68 12.43 -16.19
C THR A 403 4.73 11.26 -16.38
N PHE A 404 3.48 11.45 -16.00
CA PHE A 404 2.46 10.41 -15.97
C PHE A 404 1.25 10.76 -16.86
N ARG A 405 0.53 9.73 -17.30
CA ARG A 405 -0.76 9.83 -17.96
C ARG A 405 -1.76 8.90 -17.29
N ASP A 406 -2.91 9.41 -16.90
CA ASP A 406 -3.99 8.57 -16.39
C ASP A 406 -4.59 7.73 -17.52
N VAL A 407 -4.53 6.43 -17.40
CA VAL A 407 -5.00 5.44 -18.37
C VAL A 407 -6.09 4.52 -17.81
N ALA A 408 -6.61 4.78 -16.62
CA ALA A 408 -7.55 3.89 -15.94
C ALA A 408 -8.77 3.51 -16.79
N SER A 409 -9.28 4.41 -17.63
CA SER A 409 -10.40 4.15 -18.54
C SER A 409 -10.02 3.38 -19.80
N GLU A 410 -8.72 3.20 -20.08
CA GLU A 410 -8.21 2.60 -21.30
C GLU A 410 -7.76 1.14 -21.10
N VAL A 411 -7.43 0.77 -19.85
CA VAL A 411 -6.86 -0.55 -19.48
C VAL A 411 -7.91 -1.58 -19.08
N GLY A 412 -9.17 -1.34 -19.34
CA GLY A 412 -10.29 -2.26 -19.09
C GLY A 412 -11.54 -1.55 -18.60
N LYS A 413 -12.68 -1.94 -19.14
CA LYS A 413 -13.98 -1.35 -18.76
C LYS A 413 -14.28 -1.52 -17.28
N ASP A 414 -13.97 -2.70 -16.74
CA ASP A 414 -14.26 -3.03 -15.35
C ASP A 414 -13.26 -2.37 -14.41
N PHE A 415 -11.99 -2.19 -14.84
CA PHE A 415 -11.00 -1.44 -14.07
C PHE A 415 -11.44 0.02 -13.85
N GLY A 416 -11.82 0.73 -14.90
CA GLY A 416 -12.29 2.11 -14.83
C GLY A 416 -13.66 2.31 -14.16
N ALA A 417 -14.34 1.25 -13.71
CA ALA A 417 -15.65 1.36 -13.07
C ALA A 417 -15.57 2.07 -11.71
N ARG A 418 -16.62 2.85 -11.41
CA ARG A 418 -16.71 3.59 -10.15
C ARG A 418 -16.95 2.66 -8.96
N ARG A 419 -16.17 2.81 -7.89
CA ARG A 419 -16.25 2.03 -6.64
C ARG A 419 -16.07 2.95 -5.43
N VAL A 420 -16.37 2.44 -4.25
CA VAL A 420 -15.99 3.07 -2.98
C VAL A 420 -14.72 2.36 -2.51
N GLY A 421 -13.62 2.60 -3.22
CA GLY A 421 -12.35 1.93 -3.00
C GLY A 421 -11.72 2.29 -1.66
N ARG A 422 -10.97 1.34 -1.06
CA ARG A 422 -10.20 1.51 0.18
C ARG A 422 -8.81 0.91 0.06
N GLY A 423 -8.63 -0.37 0.36
CA GLY A 423 -7.36 -1.05 0.23
C GLY A 423 -6.99 -1.33 -1.22
N LEU A 424 -5.70 -1.32 -1.50
CA LEU A 424 -5.09 -1.73 -2.76
C LEU A 424 -3.80 -2.49 -2.46
N ALA A 425 -3.64 -3.65 -3.07
CA ALA A 425 -2.40 -4.42 -3.06
C ALA A 425 -2.12 -4.96 -4.47
N TYR A 426 -0.83 -5.15 -4.78
CA TYR A 426 -0.41 -5.83 -6.01
C TYR A 426 0.36 -7.12 -5.69
N GLY A 427 0.30 -8.09 -6.62
CA GLY A 427 1.02 -9.35 -6.54
C GLY A 427 0.76 -10.19 -7.77
N ASP A 428 1.70 -11.05 -8.13
CA ASP A 428 1.60 -11.98 -9.26
C ASP A 428 0.96 -13.28 -8.75
N PHE A 429 -0.39 -13.36 -8.81
CA PHE A 429 -1.10 -14.51 -8.25
C PHE A 429 -1.15 -15.72 -9.19
N ASP A 430 -1.01 -15.52 -10.51
CA ASP A 430 -1.05 -16.62 -11.50
C ASP A 430 0.32 -16.98 -12.06
N ARG A 431 1.38 -16.31 -11.57
CA ARG A 431 2.79 -16.59 -11.87
C ARG A 431 3.12 -16.45 -13.35
N ASP A 432 2.57 -15.44 -14.00
CA ASP A 432 2.89 -15.11 -15.39
C ASP A 432 3.98 -14.02 -15.52
N GLY A 433 4.37 -13.43 -14.38
CA GLY A 433 5.50 -12.50 -14.27
C GLY A 433 5.13 -11.04 -14.34
N ASP A 434 3.86 -10.70 -14.40
CA ASP A 434 3.38 -9.34 -14.19
C ASP A 434 2.61 -9.21 -12.86
N CYS A 435 2.32 -7.98 -12.46
CA CYS A 435 1.63 -7.73 -11.20
C CYS A 435 0.15 -7.51 -11.43
N ASP A 436 -0.67 -8.27 -10.72
CA ASP A 436 -2.11 -8.16 -10.61
C ASP A 436 -2.52 -7.19 -9.50
N ILE A 437 -3.78 -6.77 -9.48
CA ILE A 437 -4.29 -5.82 -8.49
C ILE A 437 -5.46 -6.41 -7.70
N LEU A 438 -5.37 -6.31 -6.38
CA LEU A 438 -6.45 -6.60 -5.45
C LEU A 438 -6.96 -5.30 -4.84
N ILE A 439 -8.28 -5.08 -4.92
CA ILE A 439 -8.94 -3.88 -4.38
C ILE A 439 -10.03 -4.30 -3.40
N THR A 440 -10.08 -3.65 -2.25
CA THR A 440 -11.24 -3.70 -1.36
C THR A 440 -12.13 -2.48 -1.51
N THR A 441 -13.42 -2.66 -1.23
CA THR A 441 -14.40 -1.57 -1.27
C THR A 441 -15.15 -1.46 0.04
N ASN A 442 -15.44 -0.25 0.48
CA ASN A 442 -16.19 -0.03 1.70
C ASN A 442 -17.63 -0.53 1.55
N ASN A 443 -18.06 -1.39 2.46
CA ASN A 443 -19.37 -2.05 2.47
C ASN A 443 -19.72 -2.72 1.12
N GLY A 444 -18.71 -3.19 0.40
CA GLY A 444 -18.81 -3.75 -0.94
C GLY A 444 -17.94 -5.00 -1.16
N PRO A 445 -17.92 -5.56 -2.39
CA PRO A 445 -17.10 -6.71 -2.72
C PRO A 445 -15.62 -6.34 -2.81
N ALA A 446 -14.73 -7.30 -2.58
CA ALA A 446 -13.36 -7.21 -3.09
C ALA A 446 -13.34 -7.48 -4.58
N VAL A 447 -12.31 -6.98 -5.28
CA VAL A 447 -12.14 -7.17 -6.73
C VAL A 447 -10.69 -7.57 -7.00
N LEU A 448 -10.51 -8.67 -7.72
CA LEU A 448 -9.24 -9.15 -8.21
C LEU A 448 -9.14 -8.87 -9.71
N PHE A 449 -8.17 -8.06 -10.11
CA PHE A 449 -7.86 -7.77 -11.50
C PHE A 449 -6.59 -8.50 -11.91
N ARG A 450 -6.70 -9.35 -12.93
CA ARG A 450 -5.56 -9.92 -13.60
C ARG A 450 -5.02 -8.94 -14.64
N ASN A 451 -3.72 -8.77 -14.68
CA ASN A 451 -3.00 -8.01 -15.68
C ASN A 451 -2.76 -8.90 -16.93
N ASP A 452 -3.28 -8.52 -18.06
CA ASP A 452 -3.12 -9.27 -19.32
C ASP A 452 -2.16 -8.50 -20.23
N GLN A 453 -0.87 -8.87 -20.25
CA GLN A 453 0.15 -8.24 -21.10
C GLN A 453 -0.06 -8.56 -22.57
N ARG A 454 0.08 -7.56 -23.44
CA ARG A 454 -0.08 -7.67 -24.90
C ARG A 454 1.11 -7.12 -25.68
N ALA A 455 1.93 -6.29 -25.05
CA ALA A 455 3.09 -5.66 -25.68
C ALA A 455 4.26 -6.62 -25.89
N GLY A 456 4.25 -7.78 -25.23
CA GLY A 456 5.35 -8.75 -25.22
C GLY A 456 6.57 -8.26 -24.43
N ASN A 457 6.34 -7.32 -23.50
CA ASN A 457 7.34 -6.96 -22.51
C ASN A 457 7.57 -8.12 -21.54
N ARG A 458 8.74 -8.16 -20.94
CA ARG A 458 9.20 -9.22 -20.03
C ARG A 458 9.57 -8.63 -18.69
N SER A 459 9.54 -9.47 -17.68
CA SER A 459 10.01 -9.14 -16.35
C SER A 459 11.08 -10.09 -15.86
N ILE A 460 11.69 -9.72 -14.75
CA ILE A 460 12.52 -10.57 -13.89
C ILE A 460 12.08 -10.33 -12.45
N ARG A 461 11.98 -11.40 -11.67
CA ARG A 461 11.50 -11.33 -10.29
C ARG A 461 12.56 -11.87 -9.32
N PHE A 462 12.61 -11.29 -8.13
CA PHE A 462 13.49 -11.70 -7.06
C PHE A 462 12.68 -11.97 -5.80
N ARG A 463 12.77 -13.20 -5.28
CA ARG A 463 12.25 -13.61 -3.98
C ARG A 463 13.43 -13.73 -3.03
N LEU A 464 13.46 -12.89 -2.00
CA LEU A 464 14.58 -12.78 -1.08
C LEU A 464 14.30 -13.56 0.20
N THR A 465 15.36 -14.16 0.76
CA THR A 465 15.31 -14.84 2.05
C THR A 465 16.54 -14.46 2.87
N GLY A 466 16.34 -13.76 3.96
CA GLY A 466 17.39 -13.40 4.90
C GLY A 466 17.92 -14.60 5.68
N THR A 467 19.18 -14.52 6.09
CA THR A 467 19.82 -15.49 6.99
C THR A 467 20.51 -14.81 8.18
N LYS A 468 20.97 -13.58 7.99
CA LYS A 468 21.40 -12.64 9.04
C LYS A 468 20.44 -11.46 9.12
N SER A 469 19.91 -11.04 7.99
CA SER A 469 18.78 -10.14 7.91
C SER A 469 17.51 -10.85 8.40
N ASN A 470 16.45 -10.09 8.71
CA ASN A 470 15.14 -10.68 8.94
C ASN A 470 14.76 -11.63 7.78
N ARG A 471 14.02 -12.67 8.10
CA ARG A 471 13.77 -13.79 7.18
C ARG A 471 13.11 -13.37 5.87
N ASP A 472 12.21 -12.41 5.91
CA ASP A 472 11.49 -11.88 4.76
C ASP A 472 12.31 -10.84 3.96
N ALA A 473 13.52 -10.52 4.42
CA ALA A 473 14.41 -9.52 3.84
C ALA A 473 13.74 -8.13 3.69
N ILE A 474 12.75 -7.82 4.53
CA ILE A 474 12.12 -6.48 4.57
C ILE A 474 13.20 -5.44 4.85
N GLY A 475 13.27 -4.41 4.01
CA GLY A 475 14.33 -3.40 4.01
C GLY A 475 15.46 -3.68 3.02
N ALA A 476 15.49 -4.86 2.36
CA ALA A 476 16.46 -5.09 1.29
C ALA A 476 16.17 -4.23 0.06
N MET A 477 17.24 -3.67 -0.53
CA MET A 477 17.16 -2.94 -1.79
C MET A 477 17.70 -3.79 -2.93
N VAL A 478 16.89 -4.00 -3.96
CA VAL A 478 17.32 -4.68 -5.20
C VAL A 478 17.47 -3.63 -6.30
N ARG A 479 18.63 -3.63 -6.96
CA ARG A 479 18.89 -2.79 -8.14
C ARG A 479 19.16 -3.66 -9.35
N VAL A 480 18.45 -3.37 -10.44
CA VAL A 480 18.58 -4.07 -11.73
C VAL A 480 19.05 -3.06 -12.77
N SER A 481 20.16 -3.37 -13.45
CA SER A 481 20.65 -2.59 -14.56
C SER A 481 20.48 -3.35 -15.87
N ALA A 482 19.89 -2.70 -16.86
CA ALA A 482 19.73 -3.21 -18.21
C ALA A 482 19.84 -2.08 -19.23
N ALA A 483 20.71 -2.22 -20.23
CA ALA A 483 20.94 -1.26 -21.31
C ALA A 483 21.17 0.19 -20.83
N GLY A 484 21.93 0.36 -19.73
CA GLY A 484 22.30 1.66 -19.18
C GLY A 484 21.27 2.31 -18.26
N VAL A 485 20.10 1.70 -18.05
CA VAL A 485 19.09 2.13 -17.06
C VAL A 485 19.21 1.26 -15.83
N THR A 486 19.16 1.87 -14.65
CA THR A 486 19.12 1.17 -13.37
C THR A 486 17.80 1.46 -12.68
N GLN A 487 17.09 0.41 -12.32
CA GLN A 487 15.85 0.44 -11.55
C GLN A 487 16.15 0.02 -10.12
N SER A 488 15.41 0.55 -9.14
CA SER A 488 15.53 0.20 -7.73
C SER A 488 14.18 -0.22 -7.16
N ARG A 489 14.14 -1.31 -6.38
CA ARG A 489 12.95 -1.79 -5.66
C ARG A 489 13.31 -2.15 -4.23
N LEU A 490 12.52 -1.66 -3.30
CA LEU A 490 12.62 -1.97 -1.88
C LEU A 490 11.67 -3.13 -1.53
N VAL A 491 12.13 -4.11 -0.77
CA VAL A 491 11.25 -5.11 -0.14
C VAL A 491 10.52 -4.44 1.01
N LYS A 492 9.20 -4.29 0.90
CA LYS A 492 8.37 -3.48 1.81
C LYS A 492 7.54 -4.37 2.76
N GLY A 493 7.57 -4.09 4.05
CA GLY A 493 6.77 -4.76 5.08
C GLY A 493 5.39 -4.15 5.32
N GLY A 494 4.93 -3.28 4.41
CA GLY A 494 3.65 -2.58 4.43
C GLY A 494 3.72 -1.28 3.64
N SER A 495 2.62 -0.86 3.03
CA SER A 495 2.45 0.40 2.30
C SER A 495 0.98 0.57 1.90
N SER A 496 0.67 1.47 0.96
CA SER A 496 -0.69 1.70 0.48
C SER A 496 -1.60 2.26 1.58
N TYR A 497 -2.82 1.74 1.70
CA TYR A 497 -3.77 2.05 2.74
C TYR A 497 -4.31 0.76 3.34
N LEU A 498 -4.04 0.53 4.63
CA LEU A 498 -4.49 -0.65 5.38
C LEU A 498 -4.06 -2.00 4.76
N SER A 499 -3.14 -2.01 3.80
CA SER A 499 -2.90 -3.15 2.91
C SER A 499 -1.42 -3.48 2.78
N GLN A 500 -1.14 -4.68 2.27
CA GLN A 500 0.22 -5.11 1.95
C GLN A 500 0.26 -5.84 0.62
N SER A 501 1.18 -5.41 -0.26
CA SER A 501 1.51 -6.10 -1.50
C SER A 501 2.45 -7.28 -1.25
N GLU A 502 2.66 -8.11 -2.27
CA GLU A 502 3.60 -9.22 -2.18
C GLU A 502 5.03 -8.76 -1.85
N LEU A 503 5.82 -9.64 -1.22
CA LEU A 503 7.22 -9.35 -0.88
C LEU A 503 8.19 -9.52 -2.07
N PRO A 504 8.01 -10.47 -3.01
CA PRO A 504 8.85 -10.56 -4.20
C PRO A 504 8.85 -9.25 -4.99
N VAL A 505 10.02 -8.85 -5.49
CA VAL A 505 10.15 -7.62 -6.27
C VAL A 505 10.25 -7.92 -7.76
N THR A 506 9.40 -7.26 -8.55
CA THR A 506 9.29 -7.42 -10.00
C THR A 506 9.91 -6.22 -10.72
N PHE A 507 10.70 -6.51 -11.76
CA PHE A 507 11.28 -5.51 -12.65
C PHE A 507 10.86 -5.76 -14.09
N GLY A 508 10.15 -4.84 -14.70
CA GLY A 508 9.95 -4.83 -16.14
C GLY A 508 11.26 -4.49 -16.84
N ILE A 509 11.52 -5.15 -17.93
CA ILE A 509 12.74 -4.95 -18.73
C ILE A 509 12.43 -4.75 -20.21
N GLY A 510 11.17 -4.48 -20.53
CA GLY A 510 10.72 -4.36 -21.91
C GLY A 510 10.93 -5.68 -22.67
N LYS A 511 11.36 -5.60 -23.90
CA LYS A 511 11.57 -6.78 -24.79
C LYS A 511 12.92 -7.47 -24.62
N ARG A 512 13.68 -7.13 -23.58
CA ARG A 512 15.01 -7.71 -23.35
C ARG A 512 14.92 -9.15 -22.88
N GLU A 513 15.91 -9.96 -23.25
CA GLU A 513 16.00 -11.37 -22.84
C GLU A 513 16.86 -11.56 -21.59
N THR A 514 17.67 -10.55 -21.26
CA THR A 514 18.59 -10.60 -20.12
C THR A 514 18.73 -9.22 -19.49
N ILE A 515 19.15 -9.21 -18.24
CA ILE A 515 19.68 -7.99 -17.56
C ILE A 515 21.19 -8.09 -17.48
N ASP A 516 21.85 -6.92 -17.43
CA ASP A 516 23.30 -6.84 -17.33
C ASP A 516 23.78 -7.19 -15.92
N ARG A 517 23.04 -6.66 -14.89
CA ARG A 517 23.45 -6.74 -13.50
C ARG A 517 22.24 -6.66 -12.56
N ALA A 518 22.26 -7.45 -11.49
CA ALA A 518 21.43 -7.29 -10.30
C ALA A 518 22.32 -7.11 -9.08
N VAL A 519 22.00 -6.16 -8.21
CA VAL A 519 22.65 -5.93 -6.92
C VAL A 519 21.60 -6.02 -5.83
N ILE A 520 21.85 -6.82 -4.81
CA ILE A 520 21.01 -6.95 -3.62
C ILE A 520 21.78 -6.38 -2.44
N GLU A 521 21.24 -5.32 -1.84
CA GLU A 521 21.71 -4.75 -0.59
C GLU A 521 20.81 -5.25 0.54
N TRP A 522 21.34 -6.12 1.38
CA TRP A 522 20.60 -6.75 2.46
C TRP A 522 20.55 -5.86 3.71
N PRO A 523 19.50 -5.92 4.56
CA PRO A 523 19.41 -5.18 5.83
C PRO A 523 20.62 -5.39 6.74
N SER A 524 21.25 -6.56 6.70
CA SER A 524 22.50 -6.86 7.43
C SER A 524 23.71 -6.03 6.99
N GLY A 525 23.58 -5.19 5.95
CA GLY A 525 24.67 -4.43 5.35
C GLY A 525 25.48 -5.21 4.30
N ARG A 526 25.15 -6.50 4.06
CA ARG A 526 25.78 -7.28 2.99
C ARG A 526 25.30 -6.83 1.63
N THR A 527 26.19 -6.84 0.63
CA THR A 527 25.87 -6.60 -0.78
C THR A 527 26.27 -7.81 -1.61
N GLU A 528 25.40 -8.22 -2.53
CA GLU A 528 25.62 -9.32 -3.46
C GLU A 528 25.35 -8.87 -4.89
N GLU A 529 26.15 -9.34 -5.84
CA GLU A 529 26.06 -8.96 -7.25
C GLU A 529 25.95 -10.20 -8.14
N TYR A 530 25.05 -10.12 -9.12
CA TYR A 530 24.80 -11.15 -10.12
C TYR A 530 24.75 -10.55 -11.52
N LYS A 531 25.23 -11.26 -12.53
CA LYS A 531 25.33 -10.74 -13.90
C LYS A 531 24.65 -11.65 -14.90
N ASN A 532 24.21 -11.07 -16.01
CA ASN A 532 23.67 -11.78 -17.17
C ASN A 532 22.51 -12.71 -16.80
N LEU A 533 21.56 -12.25 -15.98
CA LEU A 533 20.40 -13.04 -15.61
C LEU A 533 19.33 -13.01 -16.71
N ALA A 534 18.74 -14.17 -16.97
CA ALA A 534 17.69 -14.32 -17.98
C ALA A 534 16.35 -13.71 -17.51
N ALA A 535 15.65 -13.05 -18.43
CA ALA A 535 14.27 -12.64 -18.26
C ALA A 535 13.29 -13.82 -18.21
N GLY A 536 12.05 -13.53 -17.76
CA GLY A 536 10.99 -14.54 -17.71
C GLY A 536 11.21 -15.58 -16.63
N LYS A 537 11.80 -15.19 -15.51
CA LYS A 537 12.11 -16.06 -14.37
C LYS A 537 11.99 -15.37 -13.05
N THR A 538 11.58 -16.15 -12.05
CA THR A 538 11.77 -15.82 -10.63
C THR A 538 13.11 -16.39 -10.14
N TYR A 539 13.88 -15.57 -9.45
CA TYR A 539 15.12 -15.95 -8.81
C TYR A 539 14.95 -16.00 -7.29
N ASP A 540 15.16 -17.18 -6.70
CA ASP A 540 15.29 -17.32 -5.25
C ASP A 540 16.67 -16.85 -4.82
N CYS A 541 16.73 -15.83 -4.02
CA CYS A 541 17.94 -15.20 -3.50
C CYS A 541 18.04 -15.48 -2.00
N ILE A 542 18.98 -16.32 -1.60
CA ILE A 542 19.21 -16.61 -0.19
C ILE A 542 20.50 -15.91 0.23
N GLU A 543 20.39 -15.00 1.21
CA GLU A 543 21.50 -14.23 1.73
C GLU A 543 22.70 -15.13 2.05
N SER A 544 23.88 -14.79 1.56
CA SER A 544 25.14 -15.52 1.70
C SER A 544 25.20 -16.89 1.01
N LYS A 545 24.13 -17.35 0.32
CA LYS A 545 24.10 -18.64 -0.37
C LYS A 545 23.98 -18.53 -1.89
N GLY A 546 23.65 -17.32 -2.40
CA GLY A 546 23.54 -17.06 -3.83
C GLY A 546 22.11 -17.15 -4.35
N ILE A 547 21.95 -17.29 -5.67
CA ILE A 547 20.67 -17.30 -6.36
C ILE A 547 20.42 -18.61 -7.09
N THR A 548 19.13 -18.95 -7.21
CA THR A 548 18.67 -20.10 -8.00
C THR A 548 17.48 -19.66 -8.86
N ALA A 549 17.58 -19.87 -10.17
CA ALA A 549 16.46 -19.63 -11.07
C ALA A 549 15.39 -20.72 -10.88
N LEU A 550 14.14 -20.33 -10.68
CA LEU A 550 13.00 -21.24 -10.68
C LEU A 550 12.58 -21.55 -12.12
N SER A 551 11.97 -22.71 -12.33
CA SER A 551 11.39 -23.09 -13.61
C SER A 551 10.06 -22.34 -13.81
N GLY A 552 10.07 -21.31 -14.66
CA GLY A 552 8.94 -20.40 -14.88
C GLY A 552 8.88 -19.27 -13.83
N PHE A 553 7.84 -18.46 -13.94
CA PHE A 553 7.53 -17.43 -12.91
C PHE A 553 6.95 -18.06 -11.65
#